data_f86920f93bf46dbd821ddde09201cd70
#
_entry.id   f86920f93bf46dbd821ddde09201cd70
#
_cell.length_a   1.000
_cell.length_b   1.000
_cell.length_c   1.000
_cell.angle_alpha   90.00
_cell.angle_beta   90.00
_cell.angle_gamma   90.00
#
_symmetry.space_group_name_H-M   'P 1'
#
loop_
_entity.id
_entity.type
_entity.pdbx_description
1 polymer ?
#
loop_
_entity_poly.entity_id
_entity_poly.type
_entity_poly.pdbx_seq_one_letter_code
_entity_poly.pdbx_strand_id
1 'polypeptide(L)'
;MQKRNNYRNLILGCCMTGIVMLLAFFFLYHTYIQDIIYKERLNQMEEITRQMFQNLEDVIASHWDRVTEECNYLRDANVQTTDELCRHMEKKYELSAYAEQKITLMAVDSEGGYYTEDGYIGLFRDMDYLADNHEQVSFVFDSMTDNQSEMVFLKRLPEPIELQNGEKETSILYFGIAQDMEQLNPYFSCDAYNGNNSVYVL
;
A
#
# COMPACT_ATOMS: atom_id res chain seq x y z
N MET A 1 -76.97 17.08 30.54
CA MET A 1 -76.02 16.04 30.21
C MET A 1 -75.23 16.28 28.93
N GLN A 2 -75.78 16.83 27.88
CA GLN A 2 -75.17 17.02 26.55
C GLN A 2 -73.94 17.97 26.53
N LYS A 3 -73.95 19.06 27.29
CA LYS A 3 -72.80 20.01 27.39
C LYS A 3 -71.49 19.35 27.89
N ARG A 4 -71.57 18.44 28.83
CA ARG A 4 -70.40 17.78 29.45
C ARG A 4 -69.74 16.79 28.50
N ASN A 5 -70.49 16.17 27.60
CA ASN A 5 -69.96 15.28 26.56
C ASN A 5 -69.21 16.06 25.46
N ASN A 6 -69.68 17.25 25.10
CA ASN A 6 -69.01 18.08 24.10
C ASN A 6 -67.63 18.57 24.58
N TYR A 7 -67.48 19.01 25.85
CA TYR A 7 -66.18 19.39 26.40
C TYR A 7 -65.20 18.22 26.48
N ARG A 8 -65.68 17.02 26.85
CA ARG A 8 -64.84 15.82 26.86
C ARG A 8 -64.33 15.44 25.48
N ASN A 9 -65.20 15.53 24.45
CA ASN A 9 -64.78 15.24 23.09
C ASN A 9 -63.85 16.30 22.52
N LEU A 10 -64.01 17.58 22.90
CA LEU A 10 -63.08 18.65 22.53
C LEU A 10 -61.71 18.46 23.14
N ILE A 11 -61.64 18.13 24.43
CA ILE A 11 -60.36 17.87 25.12
C ILE A 11 -59.66 16.62 24.51
N LEU A 12 -60.42 15.57 24.22
CA LEU A 12 -59.92 14.36 23.58
C LEU A 12 -59.36 14.66 22.18
N GLY A 13 -60.04 15.50 21.40
CA GLY A 13 -59.60 15.95 20.08
C GLY A 13 -58.26 16.73 20.18
N CYS A 14 -58.16 17.70 21.11
CA CYS A 14 -56.91 18.45 21.31
C CYS A 14 -55.75 17.56 21.78
N CYS A 15 -56.01 16.58 22.65
CA CYS A 15 -54.97 15.64 23.07
C CYS A 15 -54.47 14.75 21.88
N MET A 16 -55.39 14.24 21.08
CA MET A 16 -55.07 13.44 19.90
C MET A 16 -54.29 14.23 18.85
N THR A 17 -54.65 15.48 18.56
CA THR A 17 -53.90 16.33 17.65
C THR A 17 -52.51 16.66 18.20
N GLY A 18 -52.37 16.88 19.50
CA GLY A 18 -51.07 17.09 20.17
C GLY A 18 -50.17 15.87 20.04
N ILE A 19 -50.68 14.66 20.25
CA ILE A 19 -49.94 13.41 20.11
C ILE A 19 -49.47 13.20 18.65
N VAL A 20 -50.37 13.44 17.68
CA VAL A 20 -50.01 13.32 16.26
C VAL A 20 -48.92 14.31 15.86
N MET A 21 -48.97 15.55 16.33
CA MET A 21 -47.95 16.56 16.11
C MET A 21 -46.58 16.11 16.71
N LEU A 22 -46.60 15.62 17.95
CA LEU A 22 -45.37 15.13 18.59
C LEU A 22 -44.74 13.96 17.83
N LEU A 23 -45.56 13.02 17.38
CA LEU A 23 -45.08 11.89 16.55
C LEU A 23 -44.50 12.36 15.22
N ALA A 24 -45.14 13.32 14.56
CA ALA A 24 -44.66 13.90 13.32
C ALA A 24 -43.28 14.63 13.54
N PHE A 25 -43.18 15.43 14.60
CA PHE A 25 -41.94 16.06 14.96
C PHE A 25 -40.83 15.05 15.29
N PHE A 26 -41.14 14.00 16.02
CA PHE A 26 -40.20 12.95 16.34
C PHE A 26 -39.69 12.23 15.08
N PHE A 27 -40.58 11.95 14.15
CA PHE A 27 -40.22 11.30 12.88
C PHE A 27 -39.35 12.21 12.01
N LEU A 28 -39.72 13.49 11.86
CA LEU A 28 -38.91 14.47 11.13
C LEU A 28 -37.54 14.66 11.76
N TYR A 29 -37.47 14.77 13.08
CA TYR A 29 -36.21 14.89 13.82
C TYR A 29 -35.33 13.67 13.61
N HIS A 30 -35.91 12.48 13.71
CA HIS A 30 -35.18 11.22 13.51
C HIS A 30 -34.61 11.12 12.09
N THR A 31 -35.39 11.41 11.04
CA THR A 31 -34.92 11.39 9.66
C THR A 31 -33.84 12.44 9.40
N TYR A 32 -33.98 13.63 9.95
CA TYR A 32 -32.99 14.71 9.83
C TYR A 32 -31.65 14.34 10.49
N ILE A 33 -31.71 13.79 11.70
CA ILE A 33 -30.49 13.33 12.42
C ILE A 33 -29.81 12.17 11.67
N GLN A 34 -30.58 11.22 11.13
CA GLN A 34 -30.03 10.13 10.34
C GLN A 34 -29.28 10.65 9.09
N ASP A 35 -29.84 11.62 8.38
CA ASP A 35 -29.23 12.22 7.20
C ASP A 35 -27.92 12.95 7.55
N ILE A 36 -27.89 13.69 8.67
CA ILE A 36 -26.68 14.36 9.16
C ILE A 36 -25.58 13.33 9.52
N ILE A 37 -25.94 12.31 10.30
CA ILE A 37 -24.99 11.27 10.71
C ILE A 37 -24.45 10.54 9.48
N TYR A 38 -25.29 10.23 8.50
CA TYR A 38 -24.88 9.58 7.27
C TYR A 38 -23.88 10.44 6.48
N LYS A 39 -24.17 11.72 6.28
CA LYS A 39 -23.28 12.66 5.59
C LYS A 39 -21.94 12.83 6.33
N GLU A 40 -21.98 12.94 7.64
CA GLU A 40 -20.78 13.07 8.46
C GLU A 40 -19.88 11.82 8.34
N ARG A 41 -20.47 10.62 8.39
CA ARG A 41 -19.74 9.36 8.19
C ARG A 41 -19.13 9.28 6.79
N LEU A 42 -19.87 9.72 5.78
CA LEU A 42 -19.38 9.71 4.39
C LEU A 42 -18.18 10.65 4.24
N ASN A 43 -18.24 11.86 4.79
CA ASN A 43 -17.13 12.81 4.78
C ASN A 43 -15.91 12.30 5.55
N GLN A 44 -16.12 11.64 6.69
CA GLN A 44 -15.05 11.02 7.46
C GLN A 44 -14.38 9.87 6.69
N MET A 45 -15.16 9.03 6.01
CA MET A 45 -14.61 7.97 5.16
C MET A 45 -13.81 8.53 3.99
N GLU A 46 -14.29 9.57 3.34
CA GLU A 46 -13.59 10.24 2.25
C GLU A 46 -12.25 10.82 2.73
N GLU A 47 -12.24 11.51 3.87
CA GLU A 47 -11.03 12.08 4.45
C GLU A 47 -10.01 10.99 4.86
N ILE A 48 -10.47 9.90 5.48
CA ILE A 48 -9.63 8.77 5.84
C ILE A 48 -9.02 8.13 4.59
N THR A 49 -9.84 7.89 3.57
CA THR A 49 -9.37 7.32 2.30
C THR A 49 -8.32 8.22 1.66
N ARG A 50 -8.56 9.53 1.65
CA ARG A 50 -7.60 10.51 1.11
C ARG A 50 -6.27 10.49 1.87
N GLN A 51 -6.30 10.44 3.20
CA GLN A 51 -5.08 10.35 4.02
C GLN A 51 -4.32 9.04 3.77
N MET A 52 -5.02 7.93 3.63
CA MET A 52 -4.39 6.65 3.31
C MET A 52 -3.70 6.67 1.95
N PHE A 53 -4.35 7.24 0.92
CA PHE A 53 -3.72 7.40 -0.39
C PHE A 53 -2.47 8.28 -0.33
N GLN A 54 -2.52 9.40 0.38
CA GLN A 54 -1.36 10.27 0.56
C GLN A 54 -0.21 9.54 1.26
N ASN A 55 -0.49 8.81 2.34
CA ASN A 55 0.53 8.03 3.03
C ASN A 55 1.15 6.97 2.12
N LEU A 56 0.33 6.30 1.30
CA LEU A 56 0.82 5.31 0.34
C LEU A 56 1.68 5.95 -0.75
N GLU A 57 1.25 7.09 -1.30
CA GLU A 57 2.05 7.84 -2.28
C GLU A 57 3.41 8.25 -1.70
N ASP A 58 3.45 8.73 -0.45
CA ASP A 58 4.68 9.10 0.25
C ASP A 58 5.60 7.89 0.46
N VAL A 59 5.05 6.72 0.82
CA VAL A 59 5.83 5.48 0.97
C VAL A 59 6.40 5.03 -0.37
N ILE A 60 5.59 5.01 -1.43
CA ILE A 60 6.05 4.65 -2.78
C ILE A 60 7.14 5.62 -3.26
N ALA A 61 6.94 6.92 -3.08
CA ALA A 61 7.94 7.93 -3.44
C ALA A 61 9.25 7.71 -2.68
N SER A 62 9.18 7.44 -1.37
CA SER A 62 10.34 7.13 -0.54
C SER A 62 11.10 5.89 -1.03
N HIS A 63 10.39 4.84 -1.51
CA HIS A 63 11.04 3.67 -2.10
C HIS A 63 11.75 4.00 -3.41
N TRP A 64 11.14 4.81 -4.28
CA TRP A 64 11.78 5.24 -5.52
C TRP A 64 13.02 6.11 -5.29
N ASP A 65 13.00 7.00 -4.29
CA ASP A 65 14.16 7.78 -3.89
C ASP A 65 15.28 6.86 -3.41
N ARG A 66 14.96 5.88 -2.58
CA ARG A 66 15.90 4.87 -2.08
C ARG A 66 16.49 4.04 -3.22
N VAL A 67 15.67 3.52 -4.13
CA VAL A 67 16.14 2.78 -5.31
C VAL A 67 17.09 3.63 -6.14
N THR A 68 16.78 4.90 -6.33
CA THR A 68 17.63 5.82 -7.10
C THR A 68 18.97 6.03 -6.41
N GLU A 69 18.98 6.19 -5.10
CA GLU A 69 20.19 6.32 -4.30
C GLU A 69 21.05 5.05 -4.37
N GLU A 70 20.44 3.87 -4.21
CA GLU A 70 21.17 2.60 -4.28
C GLU A 70 21.71 2.30 -5.68
N CYS A 71 21.01 2.65 -6.76
CA CYS A 71 21.55 2.56 -8.12
C CYS A 71 22.82 3.43 -8.29
N ASN A 72 22.83 4.62 -7.70
CA ASN A 72 24.01 5.49 -7.73
C ASN A 72 25.18 4.89 -6.94
N TYR A 73 24.91 4.36 -5.74
CA TYR A 73 25.94 3.70 -4.94
C TYR A 73 26.51 2.47 -5.62
N LEU A 74 25.68 1.65 -6.26
CA LEU A 74 26.13 0.46 -6.99
C LEU A 74 27.04 0.85 -8.16
N ARG A 75 26.69 1.89 -8.92
CA ARG A 75 27.52 2.40 -10.01
C ARG A 75 28.88 2.88 -9.53
N ASP A 76 28.90 3.63 -8.39
CA ASP A 76 30.12 4.17 -7.83
C ASP A 76 31.01 3.09 -7.19
N ALA A 77 30.43 1.95 -6.78
CA ALA A 77 31.15 0.82 -6.22
C ALA A 77 32.01 0.05 -7.23
N ASN A 78 31.80 0.25 -8.54
CA ASN A 78 32.53 -0.39 -9.64
C ASN A 78 32.65 -1.92 -9.48
N VAL A 79 31.51 -2.56 -9.23
CA VAL A 79 31.38 -4.02 -9.02
C VAL A 79 31.68 -4.74 -10.34
N GLN A 80 32.52 -5.78 -10.29
CA GLN A 80 32.97 -6.53 -11.47
C GLN A 80 32.58 -8.00 -11.46
N THR A 81 32.19 -8.54 -10.31
CA THR A 81 31.82 -9.96 -10.16
C THR A 81 30.47 -10.09 -9.41
N THR A 82 29.82 -11.24 -9.62
CA THR A 82 28.57 -11.56 -8.89
C THR A 82 28.81 -11.61 -7.38
N ASP A 83 29.96 -12.15 -6.93
CA ASP A 83 30.31 -12.21 -5.50
C ASP A 83 30.49 -10.80 -4.91
N GLU A 84 31.04 -9.87 -5.67
CA GLU A 84 31.19 -8.48 -5.23
C GLU A 84 29.82 -7.79 -5.16
N LEU A 85 28.92 -8.07 -6.12
CA LEU A 85 27.55 -7.58 -6.09
C LEU A 85 26.81 -8.07 -4.84
N CYS A 86 26.81 -9.37 -4.57
CA CYS A 86 26.16 -9.95 -3.40
C CYS A 86 26.74 -9.39 -2.10
N ARG A 87 28.06 -9.29 -2.00
CA ARG A 87 28.72 -8.68 -0.83
C ARG A 87 28.38 -7.19 -0.67
N HIS A 88 28.22 -6.48 -1.77
CA HIS A 88 27.75 -5.08 -1.72
C HIS A 88 26.36 -4.98 -1.13
N MET A 89 25.43 -5.83 -1.57
CA MET A 89 24.06 -5.90 -1.08
C MET A 89 24.02 -6.33 0.41
N GLU A 90 24.75 -7.39 0.79
CA GLU A 90 24.87 -7.88 2.16
C GLU A 90 25.36 -6.77 3.11
N LYS A 91 26.42 -6.09 2.73
CA LYS A 91 26.98 -5.00 3.54
C LYS A 91 25.99 -3.85 3.74
N LYS A 92 25.18 -3.55 2.73
CA LYS A 92 24.13 -2.53 2.82
C LYS A 92 22.99 -2.99 3.74
N TYR A 93 22.60 -4.24 3.63
CA TYR A 93 21.58 -4.84 4.49
C TYR A 93 21.98 -4.78 5.96
N GLU A 94 23.23 -5.11 6.32
CA GLU A 94 23.74 -5.09 7.69
C GLU A 94 23.84 -3.68 8.29
N LEU A 95 24.18 -2.66 7.50
CA LEU A 95 24.48 -1.31 7.98
C LEU A 95 23.28 -0.39 8.07
N SER A 96 22.11 -0.81 7.63
CA SER A 96 20.99 0.12 7.46
C SER A 96 19.69 -0.33 8.14
N ALA A 97 18.72 0.60 8.17
CA ALA A 97 17.34 0.32 8.50
C ALA A 97 16.65 -0.72 7.58
N TYR A 98 17.38 -1.29 6.59
CA TYR A 98 16.85 -2.31 5.69
C TYR A 98 16.44 -3.57 6.45
N ALA A 99 17.31 -4.06 7.34
CA ALA A 99 17.02 -5.23 8.17
C ALA A 99 15.79 -5.02 9.07
N GLU A 100 15.64 -3.82 9.66
CA GLU A 100 14.49 -3.48 10.50
C GLU A 100 13.20 -3.39 9.70
N GLN A 101 13.28 -2.94 8.44
CA GLN A 101 12.12 -2.78 7.55
C GLN A 101 11.89 -4.01 6.65
N LYS A 102 12.70 -5.06 6.79
CA LYS A 102 12.69 -6.24 5.91
C LYS A 102 12.70 -5.85 4.42
N ILE A 103 13.62 -4.98 4.06
CA ILE A 103 13.86 -4.56 2.68
C ILE A 103 15.08 -5.30 2.18
N THR A 104 14.93 -6.03 1.09
CA THR A 104 15.99 -6.77 0.41
C THR A 104 16.42 -6.01 -0.84
N LEU A 105 17.72 -5.90 -1.08
CA LEU A 105 18.25 -5.38 -2.34
C LEU A 105 18.17 -6.46 -3.41
N MET A 106 17.85 -6.06 -4.63
CA MET A 106 17.64 -6.98 -5.75
C MET A 106 18.31 -6.45 -7.02
N ALA A 107 19.02 -7.31 -7.72
CA ALA A 107 19.56 -7.06 -9.04
C ALA A 107 18.97 -8.03 -10.05
N VAL A 108 18.71 -7.57 -11.27
CA VAL A 108 18.13 -8.40 -12.35
C VAL A 108 18.98 -8.30 -13.59
N ASP A 109 19.32 -9.46 -14.14
CA ASP A 109 20.14 -9.56 -15.35
C ASP A 109 19.31 -9.52 -16.65
N SER A 110 20.01 -9.51 -17.78
CA SER A 110 19.41 -9.47 -19.12
C SER A 110 18.62 -10.74 -19.49
N GLU A 111 18.82 -11.84 -18.78
CA GLU A 111 18.11 -13.11 -18.97
C GLU A 111 16.92 -13.26 -18.02
N GLY A 112 16.72 -12.27 -17.10
CA GLY A 112 15.69 -12.29 -16.08
C GLY A 112 16.08 -13.03 -14.80
N GLY A 113 17.34 -13.41 -14.69
CA GLY A 113 17.91 -13.91 -13.45
C GLY A 113 17.93 -12.82 -12.40
N TYR A 114 17.51 -13.12 -11.18
CA TYR A 114 17.59 -12.16 -10.08
C TYR A 114 18.49 -12.62 -8.95
N TYR A 115 19.14 -11.65 -8.35
CA TYR A 115 20.18 -11.81 -7.33
C TYR A 115 19.79 -10.99 -6.12
N THR A 116 20.05 -11.56 -4.94
CA THR A 116 19.97 -10.88 -3.64
C THR A 116 21.31 -10.99 -2.92
N GLU A 117 21.38 -10.58 -1.67
CA GLU A 117 22.58 -10.80 -0.82
C GLU A 117 22.96 -12.28 -0.70
N ASP A 118 22.00 -13.19 -0.79
CA ASP A 118 22.20 -14.64 -0.73
C ASP A 118 22.71 -15.25 -2.07
N GLY A 119 22.83 -14.43 -3.11
CA GLY A 119 23.29 -14.85 -4.43
C GLY A 119 22.21 -14.92 -5.47
N TYR A 120 22.43 -15.77 -6.48
CA TYR A 120 21.41 -16.04 -7.52
C TYR A 120 20.25 -16.85 -6.94
N ILE A 121 19.05 -16.32 -7.02
CA ILE A 121 17.85 -16.96 -6.46
C ILE A 121 17.06 -17.71 -7.53
N GLY A 122 16.89 -17.11 -8.70
CA GLY A 122 16.08 -17.73 -9.76
C GLY A 122 15.78 -16.82 -10.93
N LEU A 123 14.76 -17.18 -11.70
CA LEU A 123 14.27 -16.39 -12.82
C LEU A 123 12.90 -15.79 -12.46
N PHE A 124 12.68 -14.54 -12.83
CA PHE A 124 11.33 -13.99 -12.84
C PHE A 124 10.47 -14.75 -13.84
N ARG A 125 9.30 -15.21 -13.41
CA ARG A 125 8.39 -15.97 -14.27
C ARG A 125 7.73 -15.11 -15.34
N ASP A 126 7.57 -13.83 -15.05
CA ASP A 126 6.82 -12.89 -15.88
C ASP A 126 7.75 -11.76 -16.31
N MET A 127 8.49 -12.00 -17.40
CA MET A 127 9.47 -11.07 -17.95
C MET A 127 8.85 -9.94 -18.77
N ASP A 128 7.55 -9.97 -19.03
CA ASP A 128 6.89 -8.98 -19.91
C ASP A 128 7.04 -7.57 -19.36
N TYR A 129 7.01 -7.39 -18.04
CA TYR A 129 7.24 -6.10 -17.39
C TYR A 129 8.65 -5.54 -17.58
N LEU A 130 9.65 -6.41 -17.75
CA LEU A 130 11.04 -6.03 -17.96
C LEU A 130 11.38 -5.89 -19.46
N ALA A 131 10.64 -6.61 -20.31
CA ALA A 131 10.87 -6.63 -21.75
C ALA A 131 10.57 -5.28 -22.43
N ASP A 132 9.64 -4.49 -21.90
CA ASP A 132 9.21 -3.20 -22.45
C ASP A 132 10.21 -2.06 -22.19
N ASN A 133 11.37 -2.34 -21.62
CA ASN A 133 12.43 -1.37 -21.34
C ASN A 133 11.99 -0.15 -20.50
N HIS A 134 11.04 -0.34 -19.60
CA HIS A 134 10.63 0.73 -18.70
C HIS A 134 11.78 1.17 -17.80
N GLU A 135 11.86 2.48 -17.55
CA GLU A 135 12.88 3.04 -16.65
C GLU A 135 12.64 2.63 -15.20
N GLN A 136 11.38 2.49 -14.80
CA GLN A 136 10.93 2.11 -13.46
C GLN A 136 9.82 1.08 -13.57
N VAL A 137 9.92 0.00 -12.81
CA VAL A 137 8.93 -1.07 -12.77
C VAL A 137 8.63 -1.40 -11.31
N SER A 138 7.34 -1.48 -10.97
CA SER A 138 6.90 -1.98 -9.67
C SER A 138 5.82 -3.04 -9.84
N PHE A 139 5.91 -4.11 -9.08
CA PHE A 139 4.95 -5.22 -9.12
C PHE A 139 4.97 -6.00 -7.81
N VAL A 140 3.93 -6.80 -7.59
CA VAL A 140 3.87 -7.75 -6.48
C VAL A 140 4.41 -9.08 -6.96
N PHE A 141 5.27 -9.66 -6.18
CA PHE A 141 5.99 -10.89 -6.47
C PHE A 141 5.87 -11.86 -5.28
N ASP A 142 5.58 -13.13 -5.57
CA ASP A 142 5.57 -14.18 -4.55
C ASP A 142 6.98 -14.77 -4.45
N SER A 143 7.65 -14.51 -3.33
CA SER A 143 8.99 -15.01 -3.06
C SER A 143 9.03 -16.54 -3.13
N MET A 144 10.03 -17.08 -3.84
CA MET A 144 10.21 -18.52 -3.94
C MET A 144 10.80 -19.13 -2.66
N THR A 145 11.40 -18.29 -1.80
CA THR A 145 12.12 -18.76 -0.61
C THR A 145 11.21 -18.98 0.59
N ASP A 146 10.26 -18.08 0.83
CA ASP A 146 9.47 -18.07 2.08
C ASP A 146 7.96 -18.03 1.87
N ASN A 147 7.51 -18.11 0.62
CA ASN A 147 6.09 -18.07 0.28
C ASN A 147 5.38 -16.79 0.78
N GLN A 148 6.14 -15.69 0.87
CA GLN A 148 5.66 -14.36 1.21
C GLN A 148 5.52 -13.52 -0.05
N SER A 149 4.52 -12.64 -0.08
CA SER A 149 4.36 -11.69 -1.16
C SER A 149 5.20 -10.44 -0.88
N GLU A 150 6.00 -10.04 -1.83
CA GLU A 150 6.86 -8.88 -1.77
C GLU A 150 6.44 -7.84 -2.81
N MET A 151 6.53 -6.57 -2.45
CA MET A 151 6.42 -5.48 -3.40
C MET A 151 7.81 -5.10 -3.90
N VAL A 152 8.01 -5.23 -5.19
CA VAL A 152 9.31 -5.02 -5.85
C VAL A 152 9.31 -3.67 -6.57
N PHE A 153 10.40 -2.92 -6.42
CA PHE A 153 10.68 -1.67 -7.10
C PHE A 153 12.02 -1.78 -7.80
N LEU A 154 12.02 -1.82 -9.13
CA LEU A 154 13.22 -1.95 -9.95
C LEU A 154 13.39 -0.71 -10.82
N LYS A 155 14.61 -0.19 -10.84
CA LYS A 155 15.03 0.88 -11.74
C LYS A 155 16.04 0.34 -12.72
N ARG A 156 15.85 0.68 -14.00
CA ARG A 156 16.80 0.35 -15.02
C ARG A 156 18.08 1.15 -14.82
N LEU A 157 19.21 0.47 -14.88
CA LEU A 157 20.52 1.12 -14.85
C LEU A 157 20.75 1.86 -16.18
N PRO A 158 21.25 3.11 -16.15
CA PRO A 158 21.54 3.86 -17.36
C PRO A 158 22.55 3.16 -18.26
N GLU A 159 23.53 2.50 -17.62
CA GLU A 159 24.51 1.64 -18.26
C GLU A 159 24.47 0.28 -17.54
N PRO A 160 24.30 -0.83 -18.28
CA PRO A 160 24.35 -2.16 -17.69
C PRO A 160 25.69 -2.40 -17.00
N ILE A 161 25.65 -3.15 -15.90
CA ILE A 161 26.87 -3.56 -15.18
C ILE A 161 27.23 -4.96 -15.65
N GLU A 162 28.37 -5.07 -16.32
CA GLU A 162 28.89 -6.33 -16.82
C GLU A 162 29.66 -7.03 -15.69
N LEU A 163 29.16 -8.20 -15.29
CA LEU A 163 29.78 -9.02 -14.25
C LEU A 163 30.46 -10.23 -14.88
N GLN A 164 31.68 -10.49 -14.41
CA GLN A 164 32.41 -11.70 -14.79
C GLN A 164 32.19 -12.78 -13.70
N ASN A 165 31.65 -13.92 -14.10
CA ASN A 165 31.48 -15.08 -13.24
C ASN A 165 32.17 -16.30 -13.87
N GLY A 166 33.47 -16.36 -13.71
CA GLY A 166 34.31 -17.33 -14.38
C GLY A 166 34.37 -17.08 -15.89
N GLU A 167 33.85 -18.04 -16.70
CA GLU A 167 33.78 -17.90 -18.17
C GLU A 167 32.47 -17.26 -18.64
N LYS A 168 31.48 -17.06 -17.77
CA LYS A 168 30.18 -16.49 -18.13
C LYS A 168 30.17 -14.99 -17.80
N GLU A 169 29.80 -14.17 -18.79
CA GLU A 169 29.47 -12.76 -18.61
C GLU A 169 27.97 -12.64 -18.28
N THR A 170 27.63 -11.81 -17.30
CA THR A 170 26.26 -11.53 -16.89
C THR A 170 26.07 -10.03 -16.86
N SER A 171 25.04 -9.52 -17.52
CA SER A 171 24.77 -8.09 -17.62
C SER A 171 23.59 -7.73 -16.73
N ILE A 172 23.80 -6.96 -15.68
CA ILE A 172 22.76 -6.46 -14.78
C ILE A 172 22.08 -5.25 -15.42
N LEU A 173 20.79 -5.35 -15.68
CA LEU A 173 20.00 -4.30 -16.30
C LEU A 173 19.18 -3.48 -15.30
N TYR A 174 18.69 -4.11 -14.24
CA TYR A 174 17.86 -3.46 -13.23
C TYR A 174 18.44 -3.68 -11.85
N PHE A 175 18.26 -2.66 -11.01
CA PHE A 175 18.60 -2.73 -9.60
C PHE A 175 17.48 -2.07 -8.79
N GLY A 176 17.24 -2.59 -7.59
CA GLY A 176 16.17 -2.06 -6.76
C GLY A 176 16.01 -2.76 -5.43
N ILE A 177 14.80 -2.72 -4.94
CA ILE A 177 14.42 -3.26 -3.63
C ILE A 177 13.19 -4.14 -3.74
N ALA A 178 13.13 -5.14 -2.86
CA ALA A 178 11.93 -5.90 -2.55
C ALA A 178 11.57 -5.67 -1.09
N GLN A 179 10.30 -5.49 -0.79
CA GLN A 179 9.79 -5.31 0.57
C GLN A 179 8.61 -6.24 0.83
N ASP A 180 8.66 -6.92 1.98
CA ASP A 180 7.58 -7.75 2.48
C ASP A 180 6.26 -6.95 2.57
N MET A 181 5.22 -7.45 1.91
CA MET A 181 3.89 -6.82 1.90
C MET A 181 3.29 -6.70 3.31
N GLU A 182 3.65 -7.56 4.26
CA GLU A 182 3.20 -7.44 5.65
C GLU A 182 3.68 -6.14 6.30
N GLN A 183 4.86 -5.64 5.92
CA GLN A 183 5.40 -4.38 6.42
C GLN A 183 4.66 -3.15 5.84
N LEU A 184 3.98 -3.32 4.72
CA LEU A 184 3.14 -2.28 4.12
C LEU A 184 1.71 -2.26 4.69
N ASN A 185 1.27 -3.35 5.34
CA ASN A 185 -0.07 -3.44 5.93
C ASN A 185 -0.47 -2.26 6.83
N PRO A 186 0.40 -1.69 7.69
CA PRO A 186 0.04 -0.53 8.50
C PRO A 186 -0.41 0.68 7.69
N TYR A 187 0.10 0.84 6.46
CA TYR A 187 -0.28 1.95 5.57
C TYR A 187 -1.63 1.71 4.87
N PHE A 188 -2.06 0.44 4.78
CA PHE A 188 -3.36 0.04 4.24
C PHE A 188 -4.42 -0.18 5.33
N SER A 189 -4.02 -0.23 6.62
CA SER A 189 -4.96 -0.41 7.73
C SER A 189 -5.45 0.93 8.24
N CYS A 190 -6.74 1.01 8.50
CA CYS A 190 -7.36 2.17 9.13
C CYS A 190 -8.00 1.74 10.46
N ASP A 191 -7.51 2.31 11.57
CA ASP A 191 -8.06 2.07 12.91
C ASP A 191 -9.43 2.74 13.16
N ALA A 192 -10.00 3.43 12.15
CA ALA A 192 -11.19 4.25 12.29
C ALA A 192 -12.45 3.50 12.75
N TYR A 193 -12.45 2.17 12.73
CA TYR A 193 -13.60 1.32 13.13
C TYR A 193 -13.17 0.10 13.96
N ASN A 194 -12.33 0.28 14.97
CA ASN A 194 -11.88 -0.80 15.87
C ASN A 194 -11.19 -1.98 15.14
N GLY A 195 -10.40 -1.68 14.11
CA GLY A 195 -9.61 -2.70 13.41
C GLY A 195 -10.40 -3.64 12.49
N ASN A 196 -11.68 -3.37 12.21
CA ASN A 196 -12.54 -4.24 11.40
C ASN A 196 -12.63 -3.83 9.91
N ASN A 197 -11.78 -2.89 9.46
CA ASN A 197 -11.79 -2.43 8.08
C ASN A 197 -10.57 -2.95 7.32
N SER A 198 -10.84 -3.63 6.22
CA SER A 198 -9.85 -3.98 5.22
C SER A 198 -10.03 -3.07 4.01
N VAL A 199 -8.98 -2.39 3.59
CA VAL A 199 -8.95 -1.67 2.31
C VAL A 199 -8.42 -2.63 1.27
N TYR A 200 -9.20 -2.89 0.23
CA TYR A 200 -8.76 -3.65 -0.93
C TYR A 200 -8.37 -2.66 -2.01
N VAL A 201 -7.11 -2.67 -2.41
CA VAL A 201 -6.64 -1.99 -3.61
C VAL A 201 -6.88 -2.97 -4.77
N LEU A 202 -7.75 -2.58 -5.68
CA LEU A 202 -8.07 -3.33 -6.90
C LEU A 202 -7.21 -2.81 -8.05
#